data_384845098b6f8121ecbb694ec3133341
#
_entry.id   384845098b6f8121ecbb694ec3133341
#
_cell.length_a   1.000
_cell.length_b   1.000
_cell.length_c   1.000
_cell.angle_alpha   90.00
_cell.angle_beta   90.00
_cell.angle_gamma   90.00
#
_symmetry.space_group_name_H-M   'P 1'
#
loop_
_entity.id
_entity.type
_entity.pdbx_description
1 polymer ?
#
loop_
_entity_poly.entity_id
_entity_poly.type
_entity_poly.pdbx_seq_one_letter_code
_entity_poly.pdbx_strand_id
1 'polypeptide(L)'
;MKKKILGYYNYTVILTYLGMALAFCGILQAIGQNFWTSLVFLMLSGLCDMFDGAVAATKERDVSEKRFGIQIDSLSDLISFGVLPAVFVYMLSDKNFYVGIVATLYVLCALIRLAYFNVLEEERQAVTTESRKSYLGLPVTSIALLLPAVYLFYDFTALKGKLGFTVLRILVAAGFVSTVEIKKPKIIGKIVLLLVGVMEALALVFFVGWGAV
;
A
#
# COMPACT_ATOMS: atom_id res chain seq x y z
N MET A 1 4.01 28.45 22.44
CA MET A 1 3.34 29.00 21.22
C MET A 1 2.13 28.14 20.89
N LYS A 2 0.91 28.72 20.77
CA LYS A 2 -0.27 27.96 20.30
C LYS A 2 -0.05 27.62 18.83
N LYS A 3 -0.02 26.30 18.49
CA LYS A 3 0.02 25.85 17.09
C LYS A 3 -1.22 26.42 16.40
N LYS A 4 -1.04 27.13 15.28
CA LYS A 4 -2.15 27.73 14.51
C LYS A 4 -2.90 26.65 13.69
N ILE A 5 -2.26 25.51 13.42
CA ILE A 5 -2.80 24.40 12.62
C ILE A 5 -2.51 23.11 13.39
N LEU A 6 -3.49 22.17 13.38
CA LEU A 6 -3.34 20.84 14.00
C LEU A 6 -2.40 19.97 13.19
N GLY A 7 -1.52 19.22 13.86
CA GLY A 7 -0.64 18.23 13.25
C GLY A 7 0.83 18.63 13.24
N TYR A 8 1.64 17.82 12.55
CA TYR A 8 3.06 18.02 12.32
C TYR A 8 3.31 18.12 10.81
N TYR A 9 4.02 19.19 10.38
CA TYR A 9 4.24 19.52 8.97
C TYR A 9 5.73 19.64 8.64
N ASN A 10 6.54 18.81 9.29
CA ASN A 10 7.96 18.75 9.00
C ASN A 10 8.24 17.76 7.84
N TYR A 11 9.45 17.82 7.28
CA TYR A 11 9.82 17.01 6.12
C TYR A 11 9.73 15.49 6.37
N THR A 12 9.71 15.03 7.63
CA THR A 12 9.66 13.60 7.98
C THR A 12 8.29 12.95 7.71
N VAL A 13 7.23 13.74 7.54
CA VAL A 13 5.87 13.26 7.23
C VAL A 13 5.40 13.69 5.83
N ILE A 14 6.20 14.50 5.12
CA ILE A 14 5.81 14.98 3.76
C ILE A 14 5.62 13.81 2.80
N LEU A 15 6.50 12.80 2.88
CA LEU A 15 6.46 11.65 1.98
C LEU A 15 5.20 10.81 2.20
N THR A 16 4.80 10.63 3.46
CA THR A 16 3.54 9.96 3.85
C THR A 16 2.32 10.74 3.31
N TYR A 17 2.31 12.08 3.44
CA TYR A 17 1.24 12.91 2.88
C TYR A 17 1.17 12.83 1.36
N LEU A 18 2.33 12.84 0.69
CA LEU A 18 2.41 12.69 -0.76
C LEU A 18 1.91 11.32 -1.19
N GLY A 19 2.33 10.24 -0.52
CA GLY A 19 1.88 8.88 -0.77
C GLY A 19 0.36 8.74 -0.68
N MET A 20 -0.24 9.30 0.37
CA MET A 20 -1.70 9.31 0.54
C MET A 20 -2.40 10.14 -0.56
N ALA A 21 -1.86 11.29 -0.92
CA ALA A 21 -2.44 12.12 -1.99
C ALA A 21 -2.39 11.40 -3.36
N LEU A 22 -1.27 10.74 -3.67
CA LEU A 22 -1.13 9.89 -4.86
C LEU A 22 -2.14 8.74 -4.84
N ALA A 23 -2.30 8.05 -3.70
CA ALA A 23 -3.28 6.98 -3.56
C ALA A 23 -4.71 7.47 -3.79
N PHE A 24 -5.05 8.62 -3.25
CA PHE A 24 -6.37 9.22 -3.47
C PHE A 24 -6.61 9.57 -4.94
N CYS A 25 -5.60 10.13 -5.63
CA CYS A 25 -5.65 10.32 -7.09
C CYS A 25 -5.86 8.98 -7.81
N GLY A 26 -5.19 7.91 -7.37
CA GLY A 26 -5.38 6.56 -7.88
C GLY A 26 -6.82 6.05 -7.72
N ILE A 27 -7.47 6.33 -6.59
CA ILE A 27 -8.89 6.01 -6.37
C ILE A 27 -9.77 6.74 -7.39
N LEU A 28 -9.54 8.03 -7.60
CA LEU A 28 -10.30 8.83 -8.58
C LEU A 28 -10.13 8.27 -10.00
N GLN A 29 -8.92 7.84 -10.37
CA GLN A 29 -8.65 7.20 -11.66
C GLN A 29 -9.36 5.84 -11.78
N ALA A 30 -9.38 5.03 -10.72
CA ALA A 30 -10.11 3.77 -10.72
C ALA A 30 -11.62 3.98 -10.91
N ILE A 31 -12.20 4.98 -10.24
CA ILE A 31 -13.61 5.37 -10.41
C ILE A 31 -13.89 5.83 -11.84
N GLY A 32 -12.96 6.58 -12.43
CA GLY A 32 -13.00 7.00 -13.84
C GLY A 32 -12.68 5.88 -14.84
N GLN A 33 -12.48 4.64 -14.39
CA GLN A 33 -12.12 3.46 -15.20
C GLN A 33 -10.75 3.56 -15.90
N ASN A 34 -9.91 4.52 -15.50
CA ASN A 34 -8.54 4.64 -15.97
C ASN A 34 -7.62 3.71 -15.14
N PHE A 35 -7.76 2.41 -15.33
CA PHE A 35 -7.16 1.38 -14.49
C PHE A 35 -5.63 1.40 -14.51
N TRP A 36 -5.00 1.58 -15.66
CA TRP A 36 -3.55 1.64 -15.75
C TRP A 36 -2.97 2.84 -14.97
N THR A 37 -3.59 4.03 -15.10
CA THR A 37 -3.16 5.23 -14.36
C THR A 37 -3.34 5.04 -12.85
N SER A 38 -4.45 4.39 -12.45
CA SER A 38 -4.69 4.03 -11.05
C SER A 38 -3.58 3.15 -10.48
N LEU A 39 -3.10 2.15 -11.24
CA LEU A 39 -2.00 1.28 -10.82
C LEU A 39 -0.67 2.04 -10.72
N VAL A 40 -0.38 2.96 -11.63
CA VAL A 40 0.79 3.83 -11.54
C VAL A 40 0.76 4.65 -10.25
N PHE A 41 -0.38 5.23 -9.88
CA PHE A 41 -0.52 5.95 -8.62
C PHE A 41 -0.36 5.05 -7.40
N LEU A 42 -0.88 3.81 -7.44
CA LEU A 42 -0.65 2.81 -6.39
C LEU A 42 0.84 2.51 -6.21
N MET A 43 1.57 2.29 -7.31
CA MET A 43 3.01 2.02 -7.29
C MET A 43 3.81 3.20 -6.77
N LEU A 44 3.46 4.44 -7.18
CA LEU A 44 4.09 5.66 -6.68
C LEU A 44 3.83 5.86 -5.19
N SER A 45 2.62 5.56 -4.70
CA SER A 45 2.31 5.56 -3.27
C SER A 45 3.15 4.54 -2.51
N GLY A 46 3.31 3.32 -3.05
CA GLY A 46 4.19 2.29 -2.48
C GLY A 46 5.67 2.70 -2.45
N LEU A 47 6.11 3.47 -3.46
CA LEU A 47 7.46 4.05 -3.47
C LEU A 47 7.63 5.08 -2.35
N CYS A 48 6.64 5.95 -2.12
CA CYS A 48 6.67 6.91 -1.02
C CYS A 48 6.78 6.20 0.33
N ASP A 49 5.96 5.16 0.58
CA ASP A 49 6.00 4.35 1.79
C ASP A 49 7.35 3.65 2.00
N MET A 50 7.95 3.11 0.93
CA MET A 50 9.27 2.44 1.05
C MET A 50 10.35 3.35 1.63
N PHE A 51 10.28 4.66 1.37
CA PHE A 51 11.29 5.64 1.74
C PHE A 51 10.93 6.51 2.93
N ASP A 52 9.66 6.65 3.32
CA ASP A 52 9.24 7.58 4.38
C ASP A 52 9.84 7.24 5.75
N GLY A 53 9.91 5.97 6.11
CA GLY A 53 10.59 5.52 7.34
C GLY A 53 12.09 5.86 7.36
N ALA A 54 12.77 5.81 6.19
CA ALA A 54 14.16 6.21 6.07
C ALA A 54 14.32 7.72 6.23
N VAL A 55 13.44 8.50 5.60
CA VAL A 55 13.40 9.97 5.74
C VAL A 55 13.05 10.35 7.18
N ALA A 56 12.08 9.67 7.80
CA ALA A 56 11.71 9.90 9.19
C ALA A 56 12.86 9.65 10.19
N ALA A 57 13.77 8.73 9.88
CA ALA A 57 14.93 8.41 10.71
C ALA A 57 16.05 9.45 10.65
N THR A 58 16.02 10.41 9.72
CA THR A 58 17.06 11.44 9.57
C THR A 58 16.94 12.59 10.57
N LYS A 59 15.82 12.68 11.30
CA LYS A 59 15.54 13.73 12.28
C LYS A 59 15.31 13.15 13.66
N GLU A 60 15.90 13.75 14.68
CA GLU A 60 15.49 13.53 16.06
C GLU A 60 14.08 14.11 16.25
N ARG A 61 13.15 13.26 16.67
CA ARG A 61 11.75 13.60 16.91
C ARG A 61 11.39 13.37 18.37
N ASP A 62 10.56 14.24 18.93
CA ASP A 62 9.98 14.03 20.25
C ASP A 62 9.00 12.84 20.27
N VAL A 63 8.56 12.44 21.46
CA VAL A 63 7.65 11.30 21.63
C VAL A 63 6.32 11.52 20.91
N SER A 64 5.79 12.75 20.94
CA SER A 64 4.51 13.09 20.30
C SER A 64 4.63 13.09 18.78
N GLU A 65 5.74 13.61 18.23
CA GLU A 65 6.04 13.54 16.80
C GLU A 65 6.19 12.10 16.31
N LYS A 66 6.85 11.22 17.08
CA LYS A 66 6.99 9.80 16.75
C LYS A 66 5.64 9.09 16.74
N ARG A 67 4.82 9.28 17.78
CA ARG A 67 3.47 8.70 17.86
C ARG A 67 2.58 9.18 16.73
N PHE A 68 2.59 10.48 16.44
CA PHE A 68 1.85 11.03 15.31
C PHE A 68 2.30 10.41 13.99
N GLY A 69 3.62 10.24 13.79
CA GLY A 69 4.18 9.60 12.61
C GLY A 69 3.64 8.18 12.40
N ILE A 70 3.62 7.34 13.44
CA ILE A 70 3.07 5.98 13.39
C ILE A 70 1.59 5.98 12.98
N GLN A 71 0.80 6.88 13.58
CA GLN A 71 -0.64 6.92 13.30
C GLN A 71 -0.93 7.41 11.87
N ILE A 72 -0.27 8.49 11.42
CA ILE A 72 -0.53 9.03 10.10
C ILE A 72 -0.04 8.11 8.98
N ASP A 73 1.06 7.38 9.21
CA ASP A 73 1.57 6.36 8.33
C ASP A 73 0.54 5.24 8.13
N SER A 74 0.05 4.64 9.21
CA SER A 74 -0.96 3.57 9.13
C SER A 74 -2.29 4.04 8.53
N LEU A 75 -2.71 5.28 8.78
CA LEU A 75 -3.92 5.84 8.16
C LEU A 75 -3.73 6.06 6.65
N SER A 76 -2.53 6.51 6.25
CA SER A 76 -2.14 6.61 4.85
C SER A 76 -2.11 5.25 4.17
N ASP A 77 -1.49 4.27 4.81
CA ASP A 77 -1.40 2.89 4.32
C ASP A 77 -2.76 2.24 4.12
N LEU A 78 -3.70 2.48 5.04
CA LEU A 78 -5.08 1.99 4.89
C LEU A 78 -5.73 2.52 3.62
N ILE A 79 -5.55 3.80 3.30
CA ILE A 79 -6.09 4.40 2.08
C ILE A 79 -5.36 3.86 0.86
N SER A 80 -4.03 3.82 0.91
CA SER A 80 -3.17 3.48 -0.24
C SER A 80 -3.25 2.00 -0.60
N PHE A 81 -3.18 1.11 0.40
CA PHE A 81 -3.04 -0.34 0.19
C PHE A 81 -4.25 -1.14 0.64
N GLY A 82 -5.19 -0.51 1.36
CA GLY A 82 -6.49 -1.07 1.68
C GLY A 82 -7.57 -0.60 0.71
N VAL A 83 -7.88 0.70 0.72
CA VAL A 83 -9.04 1.25 0.01
C VAL A 83 -8.82 1.31 -1.50
N LEU A 84 -7.68 1.84 -1.97
CA LEU A 84 -7.40 1.95 -3.41
C LEU A 84 -7.48 0.60 -4.14
N PRO A 85 -6.81 -0.49 -3.72
CA PRO A 85 -6.93 -1.79 -4.37
C PRO A 85 -8.35 -2.37 -4.32
N ALA A 86 -9.08 -2.13 -3.22
CA ALA A 86 -10.46 -2.56 -3.07
C ALA A 86 -11.38 -1.88 -4.08
N VAL A 87 -11.28 -0.55 -4.22
CA VAL A 87 -12.04 0.25 -5.20
C VAL A 87 -11.66 -0.14 -6.62
N PHE A 88 -10.36 -0.26 -6.90
CA PHE A 88 -9.84 -0.66 -8.21
C PHE A 88 -10.51 -1.95 -8.71
N VAL A 89 -10.46 -3.02 -7.93
CA VAL A 89 -11.00 -4.31 -8.38
C VAL A 89 -12.53 -4.32 -8.37
N TYR A 90 -13.18 -3.57 -7.48
CA TYR A 90 -14.63 -3.38 -7.52
C TYR A 90 -15.07 -2.71 -8.83
N MET A 91 -14.40 -1.64 -9.24
CA MET A 91 -14.67 -0.95 -10.50
C MET A 91 -14.32 -1.80 -11.72
N LEU A 92 -13.18 -2.49 -11.70
CA LEU A 92 -12.78 -3.42 -12.76
C LEU A 92 -13.77 -4.59 -12.95
N SER A 93 -14.52 -4.94 -11.90
CA SER A 93 -15.50 -6.02 -11.90
C SER A 93 -16.94 -5.52 -12.16
N ASP A 94 -17.11 -4.38 -12.82
CA ASP A 94 -18.40 -3.77 -13.16
C ASP A 94 -19.31 -3.60 -11.92
N LYS A 95 -18.73 -3.23 -10.78
CA LYS A 95 -19.44 -2.99 -9.51
C LYS A 95 -20.24 -4.20 -9.01
N ASN A 96 -19.75 -5.41 -9.26
CA ASN A 96 -20.40 -6.64 -8.85
C ASN A 96 -20.57 -6.70 -7.32
N PHE A 97 -21.77 -7.03 -6.85
CA PHE A 97 -22.11 -7.06 -5.44
C PHE A 97 -21.23 -8.02 -4.61
N TYR A 98 -20.99 -9.25 -5.09
CA TYR A 98 -20.14 -10.22 -4.38
C TYR A 98 -18.68 -9.75 -4.30
N VAL A 99 -18.20 -9.11 -5.34
CA VAL A 99 -16.89 -8.48 -5.36
C VAL A 99 -16.81 -7.34 -4.35
N GLY A 100 -17.89 -6.58 -4.17
CA GLY A 100 -18.02 -5.56 -3.13
C GLY A 100 -17.88 -6.12 -1.71
N ILE A 101 -18.51 -7.25 -1.42
CA ILE A 101 -18.37 -7.93 -0.11
C ILE A 101 -16.92 -8.34 0.15
N VAL A 102 -16.25 -8.97 -0.85
CA VAL A 102 -14.82 -9.35 -0.72
C VAL A 102 -13.92 -8.12 -0.58
N ALA A 103 -14.23 -7.04 -1.28
CA ALA A 103 -13.51 -5.78 -1.15
C ALA A 103 -13.62 -5.20 0.27
N THR A 104 -14.82 -5.24 0.85
CA THR A 104 -15.06 -4.78 2.24
C THR A 104 -14.27 -5.62 3.24
N LEU A 105 -14.29 -6.94 3.11
CA LEU A 105 -13.52 -7.84 3.99
C LEU A 105 -12.00 -7.61 3.83
N TYR A 106 -11.53 -7.36 2.63
CA TYR A 106 -10.13 -7.04 2.38
C TYR A 106 -9.69 -5.76 3.12
N VAL A 107 -10.48 -4.68 3.02
CA VAL A 107 -10.21 -3.42 3.75
C VAL A 107 -10.23 -3.65 5.26
N LEU A 108 -11.19 -4.44 5.76
CA LEU A 108 -11.27 -4.77 7.19
C LEU A 108 -10.02 -5.53 7.66
N CYS A 109 -9.52 -6.50 6.90
CA CYS A 109 -8.28 -7.21 7.24
C CYS A 109 -7.07 -6.28 7.25
N ALA A 110 -6.97 -5.34 6.29
CA ALA A 110 -5.93 -4.33 6.28
C ALA A 110 -6.00 -3.42 7.51
N LEU A 111 -7.21 -2.96 7.87
CA LEU A 111 -7.46 -2.14 9.06
C LEU A 111 -7.02 -2.86 10.34
N ILE A 112 -7.48 -4.10 10.55
CA ILE A 112 -7.14 -4.90 11.72
C ILE A 112 -5.62 -5.07 11.83
N ARG A 113 -4.97 -5.41 10.72
CA ARG A 113 -3.53 -5.54 10.66
C ARG A 113 -2.81 -4.26 11.10
N LEU A 114 -3.14 -3.12 10.48
CA LEU A 114 -2.48 -1.84 10.76
C LEU A 114 -2.69 -1.41 12.21
N ALA A 115 -3.91 -1.55 12.73
CA ALA A 115 -4.21 -1.26 14.13
C ALA A 115 -3.38 -2.14 15.09
N TYR A 116 -3.30 -3.45 14.83
CA TYR A 116 -2.50 -4.39 15.62
C TYR A 116 -1.01 -4.03 15.59
N PHE A 117 -0.48 -3.70 14.42
CA PHE A 117 0.93 -3.31 14.28
C PHE A 117 1.26 -1.99 14.95
N ASN A 118 0.31 -1.04 15.03
CA ASN A 118 0.51 0.21 15.77
C ASN A 118 0.71 -0.06 17.27
N VAL A 119 -0.13 -0.93 17.85
CA VAL A 119 0.03 -1.34 19.26
C VAL A 119 1.39 -1.98 19.49
N LEU A 120 1.76 -2.97 18.65
CA LEU A 120 3.06 -3.63 18.77
C LEU A 120 4.25 -2.66 18.58
N GLU A 121 4.10 -1.63 17.76
CA GLU A 121 5.16 -0.64 17.53
C GLU A 121 5.30 0.32 18.71
N GLU A 122 4.20 0.75 19.31
CA GLU A 122 4.21 1.55 20.53
C GLU A 122 4.84 0.78 21.70
N GLU A 123 4.46 -0.48 21.91
CA GLU A 123 5.04 -1.36 22.93
C GLU A 123 6.56 -1.54 22.71
N ARG A 124 6.97 -1.79 21.48
CA ARG A 124 8.39 -1.94 21.12
C ARG A 124 9.19 -0.68 21.43
N GLN A 125 8.67 0.48 21.03
CA GLN A 125 9.36 1.77 21.25
C GLN A 125 9.45 2.14 22.73
N ALA A 126 8.58 1.62 23.59
CA ALA A 126 8.66 1.80 25.02
C ALA A 126 9.83 1.01 25.65
N VAL A 127 10.29 -0.06 25.01
CA VAL A 127 11.31 -0.98 25.56
C VAL A 127 12.65 -0.89 24.84
N THR A 128 12.67 -0.61 23.53
CA THR A 128 13.90 -0.63 22.72
C THR A 128 13.88 0.39 21.59
N THR A 129 15.08 0.85 21.21
CA THR A 129 15.29 1.69 20.01
C THR A 129 15.66 0.87 18.77
N GLU A 130 15.89 -0.44 18.92
CA GLU A 130 16.25 -1.31 17.78
C GLU A 130 15.11 -1.44 16.77
N SER A 131 15.42 -1.51 15.49
CA SER A 131 14.43 -1.75 14.43
C SER A 131 13.94 -3.20 14.42
N ARG A 132 12.69 -3.44 14.05
CA ARG A 132 12.15 -4.80 13.88
C ARG A 132 12.94 -5.60 12.86
N LYS A 133 13.16 -6.89 13.16
CA LYS A 133 13.85 -7.85 12.28
C LYS A 133 12.88 -8.66 11.41
N SER A 134 11.63 -8.81 11.84
CA SER A 134 10.58 -9.56 11.13
C SER A 134 9.23 -8.86 11.24
N TYR A 135 8.32 -9.21 10.33
CA TYR A 135 6.92 -8.84 10.34
C TYR A 135 6.07 -10.09 10.56
N LEU A 136 4.94 -9.97 11.23
CA LEU A 136 3.90 -10.99 11.26
C LEU A 136 2.95 -10.75 10.09
N GLY A 137 2.72 -11.77 9.29
CA GLY A 137 1.85 -11.69 8.11
C GLY A 137 2.42 -10.85 6.96
N LEU A 138 1.67 -10.80 5.86
CA LEU A 138 2.05 -10.08 4.64
C LEU A 138 1.97 -8.55 4.85
N PRO A 139 3.02 -7.77 4.55
CA PRO A 139 2.94 -6.30 4.57
C PRO A 139 1.82 -5.78 3.67
N VAL A 140 1.05 -4.77 4.12
CA VAL A 140 -0.04 -4.20 3.30
C VAL A 140 0.48 -3.58 2.01
N THR A 141 1.68 -3.01 2.04
CA THR A 141 2.37 -2.41 0.88
C THR A 141 2.70 -3.41 -0.22
N SER A 142 2.73 -4.72 0.06
CA SER A 142 2.97 -5.75 -0.96
C SER A 142 1.97 -5.72 -2.12
N ILE A 143 0.75 -5.21 -1.89
CA ILE A 143 -0.28 -5.09 -2.93
C ILE A 143 0.13 -4.11 -4.04
N ALA A 144 1.03 -3.16 -3.74
CA ALA A 144 1.54 -2.20 -4.72
C ALA A 144 2.34 -2.87 -5.87
N LEU A 145 2.83 -4.09 -5.65
CA LEU A 145 3.46 -4.92 -6.69
C LEU A 145 2.54 -6.05 -7.15
N LEU A 146 1.82 -6.70 -6.24
CA LEU A 146 0.99 -7.85 -6.58
C LEU A 146 -0.17 -7.50 -7.51
N LEU A 147 -0.82 -6.35 -7.30
CA LEU A 147 -1.97 -5.96 -8.11
C LEU A 147 -1.58 -5.57 -9.55
N PRO A 148 -0.53 -4.75 -9.77
CA PRO A 148 -0.01 -4.49 -11.13
C PRO A 148 0.42 -5.75 -11.86
N ALA A 149 1.17 -6.67 -11.18
CA ALA A 149 1.57 -7.94 -11.77
C ALA A 149 0.35 -8.75 -12.27
N VAL A 150 -0.67 -8.92 -11.42
CA VAL A 150 -1.88 -9.65 -11.81
C VAL A 150 -2.64 -8.94 -12.92
N TYR A 151 -2.66 -7.60 -12.93
CA TYR A 151 -3.29 -6.84 -14.00
C TYR A 151 -2.58 -7.04 -15.35
N LEU A 152 -1.26 -7.02 -15.38
CA LEU A 152 -0.46 -7.32 -16.59
C LEU A 152 -0.73 -8.74 -17.10
N PHE A 153 -0.80 -9.74 -16.20
CA PHE A 153 -1.17 -11.10 -16.58
C PHE A 153 -2.60 -11.21 -17.10
N TYR A 154 -3.53 -10.45 -16.52
CA TYR A 154 -4.93 -10.42 -16.98
C TYR A 154 -5.07 -9.89 -18.40
N ASP A 155 -4.32 -8.85 -18.73
CA ASP A 155 -4.38 -8.23 -20.06
C ASP A 155 -3.65 -9.09 -21.12
N PHE A 156 -2.55 -9.73 -20.73
CA PHE A 156 -1.71 -10.56 -21.59
C PHE A 156 -2.31 -11.96 -21.88
N THR A 157 -3.06 -12.53 -20.94
CA THR A 157 -3.66 -13.86 -21.11
C THR A 157 -5.13 -13.74 -21.52
N ALA A 158 -5.56 -14.55 -22.49
CA ALA A 158 -6.98 -14.68 -22.88
C ALA A 158 -7.89 -15.19 -21.72
N LEU A 159 -7.34 -15.45 -20.56
CA LEU A 159 -8.02 -15.75 -19.30
C LEU A 159 -8.67 -14.47 -18.71
N LYS A 160 -9.56 -13.84 -19.45
CA LYS A 160 -10.35 -12.66 -19.04
C LYS A 160 -11.33 -12.98 -17.89
N GLY A 161 -10.88 -13.71 -16.89
CA GLY A 161 -11.68 -14.09 -15.75
C GLY A 161 -11.47 -13.13 -14.57
N LYS A 162 -12.50 -12.34 -14.23
CA LYS A 162 -12.56 -11.51 -13.00
C LYS A 162 -12.29 -12.32 -11.70
N LEU A 163 -12.26 -13.65 -11.80
CA LEU A 163 -11.99 -14.59 -10.73
C LEU A 163 -10.56 -14.44 -10.17
N GLY A 164 -9.55 -14.23 -11.02
CA GLY A 164 -8.15 -14.11 -10.58
C GLY A 164 -7.91 -12.97 -9.60
N PHE A 165 -8.53 -11.80 -9.84
CA PHE A 165 -8.46 -10.66 -8.92
C PHE A 165 -9.19 -10.90 -7.60
N THR A 166 -10.29 -11.65 -7.63
CA THR A 166 -11.04 -12.01 -6.41
C THR A 166 -10.24 -12.99 -5.56
N VAL A 167 -9.64 -14.00 -6.18
CA VAL A 167 -8.77 -14.97 -5.51
C VAL A 167 -7.55 -14.28 -4.92
N LEU A 168 -6.86 -13.41 -5.69
CA LEU A 168 -5.73 -12.63 -5.17
C LEU A 168 -6.10 -11.88 -3.88
N ARG A 169 -7.23 -11.16 -3.87
CA ARG A 169 -7.63 -10.39 -2.68
C ARG A 169 -7.92 -11.26 -1.47
N ILE A 170 -8.56 -12.40 -1.67
CA ILE A 170 -8.83 -13.35 -0.57
C ILE A 170 -7.49 -13.86 -0.01
N LEU A 171 -6.55 -14.23 -0.86
CA LEU A 171 -5.22 -14.71 -0.43
C LEU A 171 -4.43 -13.61 0.28
N VAL A 172 -4.44 -12.38 -0.24
CA VAL A 172 -3.76 -11.23 0.39
C VAL A 172 -4.42 -10.85 1.70
N ALA A 173 -5.76 -10.81 1.77
CA ALA A 173 -6.49 -10.55 3.01
C ALA A 173 -6.18 -11.60 4.10
N ALA A 174 -6.15 -12.89 3.74
CA ALA A 174 -5.72 -13.95 4.64
C ALA A 174 -4.26 -13.77 5.08
N GLY A 175 -3.39 -13.34 4.15
CA GLY A 175 -1.99 -13.00 4.43
C GLY A 175 -1.84 -11.85 5.42
N PHE A 176 -2.73 -10.84 5.38
CA PHE A 176 -2.69 -9.69 6.29
C PHE A 176 -2.91 -10.09 7.75
N VAL A 177 -3.84 -10.97 8.01
CA VAL A 177 -4.19 -11.43 9.36
C VAL A 177 -3.46 -12.71 9.77
N SER A 178 -2.55 -13.24 8.93
CA SER A 178 -1.76 -14.43 9.24
C SER A 178 -0.67 -14.12 10.28
N THR A 179 -0.29 -15.13 11.04
CA THR A 179 0.80 -15.05 12.05
C THR A 179 2.15 -15.53 11.50
N VAL A 180 2.25 -15.75 10.18
CA VAL A 180 3.49 -16.20 9.53
C VAL A 180 4.56 -15.13 9.64
N GLU A 181 5.72 -15.48 10.17
CA GLU A 181 6.84 -14.55 10.25
C GLU A 181 7.51 -14.35 8.89
N ILE A 182 7.53 -13.09 8.43
CA ILE A 182 8.22 -12.68 7.21
C ILE A 182 9.43 -11.83 7.60
N LYS A 183 10.63 -12.26 7.23
CA LYS A 183 11.86 -11.50 7.48
C LYS A 183 11.83 -10.18 6.73
N LYS A 184 12.18 -9.09 7.42
CA LYS A 184 12.30 -7.76 6.80
C LYS A 184 13.34 -7.80 5.68
N PRO A 185 13.03 -7.33 4.46
CA PRO A 185 13.98 -7.32 3.36
C PRO A 185 15.17 -6.42 3.71
N LYS A 186 16.37 -6.96 3.54
CA LYS A 186 17.62 -6.20 3.63
C LYS A 186 17.74 -5.27 2.42
N ILE A 187 18.80 -4.44 2.38
CA ILE A 187 19.05 -3.49 1.29
C ILE A 187 18.93 -4.14 -0.10
N ILE A 188 19.53 -5.33 -0.29
CA ILE A 188 19.45 -6.06 -1.57
C ILE A 188 18.00 -6.42 -1.90
N GLY A 189 17.20 -6.88 -0.93
CA GLY A 189 15.77 -7.18 -1.14
C GLY A 189 14.96 -5.95 -1.52
N LYS A 190 15.25 -4.79 -0.92
CA LYS A 190 14.61 -3.51 -1.31
C LYS A 190 14.97 -3.09 -2.73
N ILE A 191 16.23 -3.25 -3.14
CA ILE A 191 16.68 -2.97 -4.52
C ILE A 191 15.96 -3.90 -5.51
N VAL A 192 15.85 -5.19 -5.20
CA VAL A 192 15.13 -6.14 -6.05
C VAL A 192 13.65 -5.77 -6.17
N LEU A 193 12.97 -5.43 -5.08
CA LEU A 193 11.57 -4.98 -5.10
C LEU A 193 11.41 -3.68 -5.93
N LEU A 194 12.35 -2.75 -5.82
CA LEU A 194 12.36 -1.52 -6.62
C LEU A 194 12.52 -1.83 -8.11
N LEU A 195 13.45 -2.72 -8.47
CA LEU A 195 13.67 -3.12 -9.87
C LEU A 195 12.44 -3.83 -10.44
N VAL A 196 11.81 -4.72 -9.68
CA VAL A 196 10.54 -5.37 -10.09
C VAL A 196 9.46 -4.31 -10.32
N GLY A 197 9.29 -3.36 -9.40
CA GLY A 197 8.33 -2.26 -9.55
C GLY A 197 8.61 -1.40 -10.79
N VAL A 198 9.86 -1.06 -11.07
CA VAL A 198 10.22 -0.32 -12.29
C VAL A 198 9.90 -1.14 -13.54
N MET A 199 10.20 -2.43 -13.55
CA MET A 199 9.87 -3.31 -14.69
C MET A 199 8.36 -3.39 -14.90
N GLU A 200 7.56 -3.55 -13.85
CA GLU A 200 6.09 -3.54 -13.94
C GLU A 200 5.55 -2.21 -14.45
N ALA A 201 6.07 -1.07 -13.95
CA ALA A 201 5.68 0.25 -14.42
C ALA A 201 5.99 0.45 -15.90
N LEU A 202 7.18 0.04 -16.36
CA LEU A 202 7.54 0.07 -17.78
C LEU A 202 6.64 -0.84 -18.62
N ALA A 203 6.33 -2.04 -18.13
CA ALA A 203 5.42 -2.96 -18.81
C ALA A 203 4.01 -2.36 -18.89
N LEU A 204 3.48 -1.75 -17.83
CA LEU A 204 2.20 -1.05 -17.84
C LEU A 204 2.17 0.06 -18.91
N VAL A 205 3.21 0.89 -18.97
CA VAL A 205 3.30 1.96 -19.97
C VAL A 205 3.38 1.39 -21.39
N PHE A 206 4.16 0.34 -21.61
CA PHE A 206 4.43 -0.19 -22.94
C PHE A 206 3.28 -1.04 -23.50
N PHE A 207 2.69 -1.94 -22.68
CA PHE A 207 1.70 -2.89 -23.16
C PHE A 207 0.25 -2.39 -23.03
N VAL A 208 -0.05 -1.59 -22.01
CA VAL A 208 -1.42 -1.14 -21.74
C VAL A 208 -1.63 0.28 -22.29
N GLY A 209 -0.63 1.16 -22.19
CA GLY A 209 -0.71 2.53 -22.72
C GLY A 209 -0.75 2.60 -24.25
N TRP A 210 -0.17 1.61 -24.96
CA TRP A 210 -0.19 1.53 -26.43
C TRP A 210 -1.42 0.78 -26.97
N GLY A 211 -2.07 -0.05 -26.16
CA GLY A 211 -3.30 -0.76 -26.57
C GLY A 211 -4.59 0.03 -26.37
N ALA A 212 -4.51 1.23 -25.77
CA ALA A 212 -5.65 2.11 -25.51
C ALA A 212 -5.81 3.25 -26.55
N VAL A 213 -5.05 3.22 -27.64
CA VAL A 213 -5.20 4.04 -28.88
C VAL A 213 -5.77 3.14 -29.99
#